data_2286b0af6053775fba8a749436c20eca
#
_entry.id   2286b0af6053775fba8a749436c20eca
#
_cell.length_a   1.000
_cell.length_b   1.000
_cell.length_c   1.000
_cell.angle_alpha   90.00
_cell.angle_beta   90.00
_cell.angle_gamma   90.00
#
_symmetry.space_group_name_H-M   'P 1'
#
loop_
_entity.id
_entity.type
_entity.pdbx_description
1 polymer ?
#
loop_
_entity_poly.entity_id
_entity_poly.type
_entity_poly.pdbx_seq_one_letter_code
_entity_poly.pdbx_strand_id
1 'polypeptide(L)'
;ILSCDICDLYTALLSEDDLKLWNDVCNWENVKFIKEKEDSLACVKNHSPKIILSSSGFCTNGRILSYLHEYLSDEKSMVIFSGYTGADNSYLSYRIKNYKENKFIKISGDKVENKADCISLGTFSSHANRNELIEFGSKVNTEKLVLVHGSVVAKNSIKEDLKEAISKENKSFKVIASSKDMVIYL
;
A
#
# COMPACT_ATOMS: atom_id res chain seq x y z
N ILE A 1 8.62 3.64 -13.02
CA ILE A 1 9.97 4.25 -13.02
C ILE A 1 10.39 4.48 -11.58
N LEU A 2 9.77 5.38 -10.85
CA LEU A 2 10.19 5.71 -9.48
C LEU A 2 10.30 4.49 -8.54
N SER A 3 9.41 3.51 -8.66
CA SER A 3 9.49 2.29 -7.85
C SER A 3 10.69 1.41 -8.20
N CYS A 4 11.09 1.34 -9.47
CA CYS A 4 12.29 0.62 -9.88
C CYS A 4 13.55 1.32 -9.37
N ASP A 5 13.61 2.64 -9.50
CA ASP A 5 14.75 3.44 -9.02
C ASP A 5 14.90 3.34 -7.48
N ILE A 6 13.78 3.28 -6.74
CA ILE A 6 13.78 3.03 -5.29
C ILE A 6 14.28 1.62 -5.00
N CYS A 7 13.84 0.59 -5.73
CA CYS A 7 14.35 -0.77 -5.55
C CYS A 7 15.86 -0.83 -5.78
N ASP A 8 16.36 -0.18 -6.81
CA ASP A 8 17.80 -0.10 -7.11
C ASP A 8 18.61 0.55 -5.96
N LEU A 9 18.05 1.59 -5.33
CA LEU A 9 18.67 2.21 -4.15
C LEU A 9 18.73 1.26 -2.94
N TYR A 10 17.69 0.44 -2.75
CA TYR A 10 17.65 -0.51 -1.63
C TYR A 10 18.51 -1.74 -1.84
N THR A 11 19.00 -2.03 -3.05
CA THR A 11 19.89 -3.18 -3.30
C THR A 11 21.16 -3.15 -2.46
N ALA A 12 21.68 -1.96 -2.15
CA ALA A 12 22.83 -1.78 -1.26
C ALA A 12 22.59 -2.20 0.21
N LEU A 13 21.34 -2.40 0.60
CA LEU A 13 20.92 -2.78 1.96
C LEU A 13 20.49 -4.25 2.04
N LEU A 14 20.43 -4.96 0.92
CA LEU A 14 20.05 -6.37 0.87
C LEU A 14 21.17 -7.27 1.38
N SER A 15 20.79 -8.42 1.93
CA SER A 15 21.72 -9.53 2.14
C SER A 15 22.25 -10.05 0.79
N GLU A 16 23.35 -10.79 0.80
CA GLU A 16 23.89 -11.41 -0.43
C GLU A 16 22.88 -12.33 -1.10
N ASP A 17 22.13 -13.09 -0.32
CA ASP A 17 21.10 -14.00 -0.84
C ASP A 17 19.90 -13.24 -1.45
N ASP A 18 19.44 -12.19 -0.79
CA ASP A 18 18.34 -11.35 -1.30
C ASP A 18 18.77 -10.58 -2.56
N LEU A 19 20.02 -10.09 -2.59
CA LEU A 19 20.56 -9.42 -3.77
C LEU A 19 20.68 -10.38 -4.95
N LYS A 20 21.10 -11.62 -4.71
CA LYS A 20 21.13 -12.66 -5.74
C LYS A 20 19.74 -12.94 -6.27
N LEU A 21 18.77 -13.15 -5.39
CA LEU A 21 17.36 -13.38 -5.78
C LEU A 21 16.81 -12.20 -6.59
N TRP A 22 17.08 -10.96 -6.17
CA TRP A 22 16.70 -9.76 -6.91
C TRP A 22 17.27 -9.74 -8.33
N ASN A 23 18.57 -10.03 -8.46
CA ASN A 23 19.23 -10.07 -9.75
C ASN A 23 18.69 -11.19 -10.65
N ASP A 24 18.39 -12.36 -10.08
CA ASP A 24 17.80 -13.47 -10.82
C ASP A 24 16.41 -13.09 -11.36
N VAL A 25 15.59 -12.42 -10.55
CA VAL A 25 14.28 -11.90 -10.97
C VAL A 25 14.41 -10.83 -12.05
N CYS A 26 15.33 -9.88 -11.88
CA CYS A 26 15.54 -8.79 -12.85
C CYS A 26 16.02 -9.30 -14.22
N ASN A 27 16.81 -10.38 -14.24
CA ASN A 27 17.35 -10.96 -15.46
C ASN A 27 16.50 -12.09 -16.04
N TRP A 28 15.38 -12.44 -15.40
CA TRP A 28 14.49 -13.47 -15.91
C TRP A 28 13.82 -12.99 -17.20
N GLU A 29 13.91 -13.78 -18.27
CA GLU A 29 13.42 -13.44 -19.61
C GLU A 29 11.93 -13.05 -19.68
N ASN A 30 11.14 -13.56 -18.73
CA ASN A 30 9.70 -13.27 -18.63
C ASN A 30 9.39 -12.00 -17.82
N VAL A 31 10.37 -11.36 -17.19
CA VAL A 31 10.21 -10.10 -16.47
C VAL A 31 10.59 -8.94 -17.38
N LYS A 32 9.69 -7.96 -17.50
CA LYS A 32 9.88 -6.76 -18.31
C LYS A 32 9.62 -5.51 -17.48
N PHE A 33 10.61 -4.68 -17.35
CA PHE A 33 10.49 -3.36 -16.71
C PHE A 33 10.01 -2.33 -17.74
N ILE A 34 8.76 -1.91 -17.63
CA ILE A 34 8.14 -0.95 -18.53
C ILE A 34 8.49 0.47 -18.05
N LYS A 35 9.43 1.14 -18.70
CA LYS A 35 9.87 2.51 -18.38
C LYS A 35 9.10 3.55 -19.18
N GLU A 36 8.91 3.35 -20.45
CA GLU A 36 8.30 4.32 -21.34
C GLU A 36 6.76 4.21 -21.36
N LYS A 37 6.11 5.32 -21.69
CA LYS A 37 4.65 5.40 -21.74
C LYS A 37 4.10 4.57 -22.91
N GLU A 38 4.78 4.60 -24.01
CA GLU A 38 4.45 3.89 -25.26
C GLU A 38 4.46 2.38 -25.03
N ASP A 39 5.46 1.86 -24.33
CA ASP A 39 5.55 0.44 -23.95
C ASP A 39 4.43 0.03 -23.00
N SER A 40 4.06 0.93 -22.08
CA SER A 40 2.92 0.71 -21.19
C SER A 40 1.61 0.60 -21.97
N LEU A 41 1.40 1.45 -22.96
CA LEU A 41 0.22 1.41 -23.83
C LEU A 41 0.22 0.16 -24.72
N ALA A 42 1.37 -0.26 -25.21
CA ALA A 42 1.52 -1.51 -25.95
C ALA A 42 1.18 -2.72 -25.05
N CYS A 43 1.64 -2.69 -23.80
CA CYS A 43 1.31 -3.72 -22.81
C CYS A 43 -0.20 -3.78 -22.50
N VAL A 44 -0.89 -2.64 -22.42
CA VAL A 44 -2.36 -2.56 -22.26
C VAL A 44 -3.07 -3.28 -23.41
N LYS A 45 -2.66 -3.02 -24.64
CA LYS A 45 -3.28 -3.56 -25.87
C LYS A 45 -2.94 -5.04 -26.13
N ASN A 46 -1.91 -5.55 -25.50
CA ASN A 46 -1.53 -6.94 -25.66
C ASN A 46 -2.35 -7.80 -24.70
N HIS A 47 -3.27 -8.62 -25.20
CA HIS A 47 -4.15 -9.50 -24.41
C HIS A 47 -3.57 -10.90 -24.10
N SER A 48 -2.28 -11.15 -24.35
CA SER A 48 -1.63 -12.38 -23.90
C SER A 48 -1.63 -12.47 -22.37
N PRO A 49 -1.69 -13.70 -21.80
CA PRO A 49 -1.63 -13.89 -20.35
C PRO A 49 -0.39 -13.22 -19.76
N LYS A 50 -0.58 -12.44 -18.69
CA LYS A 50 0.50 -11.72 -18.01
C LYS A 50 0.14 -11.35 -16.58
N ILE A 51 1.16 -11.09 -15.77
CA ILE A 51 1.04 -10.47 -14.46
C ILE A 51 1.56 -9.04 -14.57
N ILE A 52 0.78 -8.07 -14.13
CA ILE A 52 1.13 -6.64 -14.17
C ILE A 52 1.33 -6.15 -12.74
N LEU A 53 2.54 -5.70 -12.42
CA LEU A 53 2.83 -5.01 -11.17
C LEU A 53 2.83 -3.50 -11.44
N SER A 54 1.93 -2.78 -10.79
CA SER A 54 1.78 -1.34 -11.01
C SER A 54 1.36 -0.61 -9.74
N SER A 55 1.88 0.58 -9.54
CA SER A 55 1.42 1.54 -8.55
C SER A 55 0.38 2.51 -9.19
N SER A 56 -0.47 3.17 -8.43
CA SER A 56 -0.58 3.34 -6.99
C SER A 56 -1.54 2.31 -6.38
N GLY A 57 -1.32 1.95 -5.09
CA GLY A 57 -2.19 0.99 -4.37
C GLY A 57 -3.64 1.48 -4.19
N PHE A 58 -3.87 2.79 -4.12
CA PHE A 58 -5.21 3.38 -4.08
C PHE A 58 -5.86 3.53 -5.45
N CYS A 59 -5.15 3.23 -6.53
CA CYS A 59 -5.61 3.40 -7.92
C CYS A 59 -6.08 4.84 -8.23
N THR A 60 -5.47 5.85 -7.60
CA THR A 60 -5.88 7.26 -7.79
C THR A 60 -5.25 7.89 -9.02
N ASN A 61 -4.09 7.42 -9.43
CA ASN A 61 -3.32 7.95 -10.56
C ASN A 61 -2.35 6.90 -11.11
N GLY A 62 -1.61 7.28 -12.16
CA GLY A 62 -0.57 6.45 -12.75
C GLY A 62 -1.08 5.45 -13.79
N ARG A 63 -0.18 4.60 -14.23
CA ARG A 63 -0.40 3.63 -15.31
C ARG A 63 -1.45 2.57 -14.96
N ILE A 64 -1.63 2.30 -13.66
CA ILE A 64 -2.64 1.35 -13.17
C ILE A 64 -4.05 1.67 -13.71
N LEU A 65 -4.38 2.96 -13.90
CA LEU A 65 -5.69 3.36 -14.41
C LEU A 65 -5.95 2.83 -15.82
N SER A 66 -4.95 2.85 -16.69
CA SER A 66 -5.08 2.32 -18.06
C SER A 66 -5.25 0.79 -18.06
N TYR A 67 -4.54 0.09 -17.18
CA TYR A 67 -4.70 -1.35 -17.02
C TYR A 67 -6.07 -1.72 -16.45
N LEU A 68 -6.53 -1.02 -15.42
CA LEU A 68 -7.86 -1.24 -14.85
C LEU A 68 -8.97 -0.90 -15.85
N HIS A 69 -8.81 0.15 -16.63
CA HIS A 69 -9.78 0.52 -17.67
C HIS A 69 -9.94 -0.59 -18.70
N GLU A 70 -8.85 -1.23 -19.11
CA GLU A 70 -8.84 -2.30 -20.12
C GLU A 70 -9.33 -3.64 -19.56
N TYR A 71 -8.82 -4.05 -18.38
CA TYR A 71 -8.98 -5.42 -17.91
C TYR A 71 -10.06 -5.61 -16.84
N LEU A 72 -10.60 -4.55 -16.24
CA LEU A 72 -11.56 -4.70 -15.15
C LEU A 72 -12.89 -5.32 -15.59
N SER A 73 -13.27 -5.15 -16.86
CA SER A 73 -14.49 -5.75 -17.44
C SER A 73 -14.31 -7.18 -17.94
N ASP A 74 -13.11 -7.73 -17.88
CA ASP A 74 -12.81 -9.11 -18.28
C ASP A 74 -12.92 -10.05 -17.08
N GLU A 75 -13.85 -11.00 -17.14
CA GLU A 75 -14.09 -12.03 -16.11
C GLU A 75 -12.91 -13.00 -15.92
N LYS A 76 -11.96 -13.03 -16.86
CA LYS A 76 -10.72 -13.84 -16.75
C LYS A 76 -9.59 -13.09 -16.05
N SER A 77 -9.78 -11.81 -15.80
CA SER A 77 -8.81 -10.96 -15.12
C SER A 77 -8.99 -11.00 -13.60
N MET A 78 -7.91 -10.79 -12.87
CA MET A 78 -7.91 -10.69 -11.41
C MET A 78 -7.13 -9.47 -10.97
N VAL A 79 -7.69 -8.71 -10.02
CA VAL A 79 -7.02 -7.61 -9.35
C VAL A 79 -6.56 -8.06 -7.96
N ILE A 80 -5.25 -7.99 -7.72
CA ILE A 80 -4.64 -8.36 -6.43
C ILE A 80 -4.16 -7.10 -5.73
N PHE A 81 -4.78 -6.75 -4.61
CA PHE A 81 -4.30 -5.69 -3.74
C PHE A 81 -3.34 -6.25 -2.71
N SER A 82 -2.08 -5.83 -2.77
CA SER A 82 -1.01 -6.26 -1.86
C SER A 82 -0.88 -5.39 -0.61
N GLY A 83 -1.76 -4.41 -0.42
CA GLY A 83 -1.71 -3.47 0.70
C GLY A 83 -3.07 -2.85 1.00
N TYR A 84 -3.06 -1.80 1.80
CA TYR A 84 -4.26 -1.08 2.21
C TYR A 84 -4.95 -0.38 1.02
N THR A 85 -6.24 -0.56 0.91
CA THR A 85 -7.06 -0.11 -0.23
C THR A 85 -7.94 1.12 0.06
N GLY A 86 -7.73 1.77 1.20
CA GLY A 86 -8.62 2.86 1.66
C GLY A 86 -9.74 2.37 2.56
N ALA A 87 -10.39 3.31 3.25
CA ALA A 87 -11.43 3.03 4.24
C ALA A 87 -12.86 3.14 3.71
N ASP A 88 -13.05 3.80 2.56
CA ASP A 88 -14.36 4.14 2.05
C ASP A 88 -14.39 4.32 0.52
N ASN A 89 -15.56 4.65 -0.02
CA ASN A 89 -15.83 4.82 -1.44
C ASN A 89 -15.10 6.02 -2.12
N SER A 90 -14.35 6.84 -1.39
CA SER A 90 -13.53 7.89 -2.00
C SER A 90 -12.36 7.30 -2.78
N TYR A 91 -11.90 6.11 -2.39
CA TYR A 91 -10.81 5.40 -3.05
C TYR A 91 -11.29 4.47 -4.15
N LEU A 92 -10.65 4.52 -5.32
CA LEU A 92 -10.99 3.63 -6.43
C LEU A 92 -10.71 2.16 -6.08
N SER A 93 -9.61 1.87 -5.42
CA SER A 93 -9.25 0.54 -4.93
C SER A 93 -10.31 -0.06 -3.99
N TYR A 94 -10.84 0.74 -3.06
CA TYR A 94 -11.95 0.31 -2.20
C TYR A 94 -13.20 -0.03 -3.02
N ARG A 95 -13.55 0.80 -4.01
CA ARG A 95 -14.70 0.55 -4.89
C ARG A 95 -14.54 -0.71 -5.74
N ILE A 96 -13.34 -0.98 -6.25
CA ILE A 96 -13.04 -2.21 -7.01
C ILE A 96 -13.19 -3.43 -6.13
N LYS A 97 -12.64 -3.40 -4.92
CA LYS A 97 -12.71 -4.50 -3.96
C LYS A 97 -14.13 -4.89 -3.57
N ASN A 98 -15.02 -3.91 -3.46
CA ASN A 98 -16.41 -4.13 -3.11
C ASN A 98 -17.31 -4.23 -4.37
N TYR A 99 -16.87 -4.98 -5.39
CA TYR A 99 -17.49 -5.09 -6.71
C TYR A 99 -18.96 -5.52 -6.68
N LYS A 100 -19.41 -6.26 -5.67
CA LYS A 100 -20.82 -6.66 -5.52
C LYS A 100 -21.75 -5.46 -5.35
N GLU A 101 -21.24 -4.39 -4.72
CA GLU A 101 -21.95 -3.14 -4.51
C GLU A 101 -21.69 -2.15 -5.66
N ASN A 102 -20.51 -2.21 -6.30
CA ASN A 102 -20.04 -1.27 -7.31
C ASN A 102 -19.88 -1.95 -8.69
N LYS A 103 -20.99 -2.48 -9.24
CA LYS A 103 -20.96 -3.19 -10.52
C LYS A 103 -20.36 -2.38 -11.68
N PHE A 104 -20.49 -1.06 -11.65
CA PHE A 104 -19.87 -0.14 -12.59
C PHE A 104 -19.02 0.89 -11.83
N ILE A 105 -17.81 1.07 -12.29
CA ILE A 105 -16.84 1.98 -11.69
C ILE A 105 -16.42 3.02 -12.70
N LYS A 106 -16.29 4.28 -12.27
CA LYS A 106 -15.80 5.37 -13.13
C LYS A 106 -14.28 5.42 -13.05
N ILE A 107 -13.60 5.21 -14.19
CA ILE A 107 -12.15 5.26 -14.33
C ILE A 107 -11.82 6.26 -15.43
N SER A 108 -11.02 7.28 -15.12
CA SER A 108 -10.61 8.33 -16.06
C SER A 108 -11.76 9.01 -16.82
N GLY A 109 -12.95 9.02 -16.24
CA GLY A 109 -14.15 9.59 -16.87
C GLY A 109 -15.12 8.55 -17.43
N ASP A 110 -14.64 7.38 -17.81
CA ASP A 110 -15.43 6.32 -18.43
C ASP A 110 -16.05 5.38 -17.41
N LYS A 111 -17.22 4.84 -17.77
CA LYS A 111 -17.93 3.86 -16.95
C LYS A 111 -17.48 2.45 -17.34
N VAL A 112 -16.74 1.79 -16.45
CA VAL A 112 -16.18 0.45 -16.66
C VAL A 112 -16.95 -0.56 -15.82
N GLU A 113 -17.32 -1.70 -16.38
CA GLU A 113 -17.96 -2.77 -15.64
C GLU A 113 -16.91 -3.48 -14.76
N ASN A 114 -17.27 -3.78 -13.51
CA ASN A 114 -16.36 -4.42 -12.55
C ASN A 114 -16.64 -5.92 -12.49
N LYS A 115 -16.05 -6.69 -13.41
CA LYS A 115 -16.23 -8.14 -13.55
C LYS A 115 -15.03 -8.96 -13.12
N ALA A 116 -13.83 -8.36 -13.14
CA ALA A 116 -12.62 -9.03 -12.73
C ALA A 116 -12.72 -9.53 -11.29
N ASP A 117 -12.15 -10.70 -11.02
CA ASP A 117 -11.98 -11.16 -9.65
C ASP A 117 -11.11 -10.20 -8.85
N CYS A 118 -11.38 -10.09 -7.55
CA CYS A 118 -10.65 -9.17 -6.68
C CYS A 118 -10.29 -9.84 -5.35
N ILE A 119 -9.00 -9.85 -5.03
CA ILE A 119 -8.48 -10.34 -3.75
C ILE A 119 -7.59 -9.30 -3.07
N SER A 120 -7.51 -9.37 -1.74
CA SER A 120 -6.59 -8.56 -0.95
C SER A 120 -5.65 -9.47 -0.17
N LEU A 121 -4.35 -9.19 -0.26
CA LEU A 121 -3.31 -9.89 0.47
C LEU A 121 -2.74 -8.92 1.51
N GLY A 122 -2.88 -9.25 2.79
CA GLY A 122 -2.34 -8.44 3.90
C GLY A 122 -0.88 -8.72 4.23
N THR A 123 -0.25 -9.69 3.54
CA THR A 123 1.06 -10.23 3.87
C THR A 123 2.24 -9.41 3.33
N PHE A 124 2.01 -8.50 2.39
CA PHE A 124 3.07 -7.69 1.76
C PHE A 124 3.22 -6.28 2.36
N SER A 125 2.65 -6.06 3.55
CA SER A 125 2.84 -4.77 4.23
C SER A 125 4.21 -4.72 4.89
N SER A 126 4.97 -3.66 4.61
CA SER A 126 6.21 -3.32 5.30
C SER A 126 5.98 -2.37 6.50
N HIS A 127 4.73 -2.05 6.80
CA HIS A 127 4.41 -1.27 7.99
C HIS A 127 4.59 -2.12 9.24
N ALA A 128 5.15 -1.52 10.28
CA ALA A 128 5.22 -2.14 11.59
C ALA A 128 3.81 -2.53 12.07
N ASN A 129 3.68 -3.73 12.62
CA ASN A 129 2.43 -4.19 13.20
C ASN A 129 2.17 -3.53 14.57
N ARG A 130 0.99 -3.77 15.14
CA ARG A 130 0.59 -3.17 16.43
C ARG A 130 1.60 -3.42 17.54
N ASN A 131 2.08 -4.65 17.69
CA ASN A 131 2.99 -5.02 18.78
C ASN A 131 4.36 -4.36 18.60
N GLU A 132 4.87 -4.31 17.40
CA GLU A 132 6.12 -3.63 17.05
C GLU A 132 6.04 -2.12 17.33
N LEU A 133 4.90 -1.48 17.02
CA LEU A 133 4.70 -0.05 17.33
C LEU A 133 4.64 0.21 18.84
N ILE A 134 4.00 -0.68 19.61
CA ILE A 134 3.93 -0.58 21.07
C ILE A 134 5.31 -0.82 21.67
N GLU A 135 6.02 -1.86 21.25
CA GLU A 135 7.37 -2.16 21.71
C GLU A 135 8.34 -1.01 21.40
N PHE A 136 8.31 -0.48 20.19
CA PHE A 136 9.13 0.68 19.82
C PHE A 136 8.78 1.90 20.69
N GLY A 137 7.49 2.22 20.78
CA GLY A 137 7.02 3.41 21.49
C GLY A 137 7.26 3.34 23.02
N SER A 138 7.19 2.16 23.65
CA SER A 138 7.48 2.01 25.08
C SER A 138 8.96 2.16 25.42
N LYS A 139 9.85 1.85 24.47
CA LYS A 139 11.31 1.93 24.68
C LYS A 139 11.89 3.33 24.55
N VAL A 140 11.17 4.27 23.92
CA VAL A 140 11.69 5.63 23.75
C VAL A 140 11.88 6.36 25.10
N ASN A 141 12.88 7.21 25.17
CA ASN A 141 13.11 8.10 26.30
C ASN A 141 12.69 9.51 25.91
N THR A 142 11.53 9.95 26.39
CA THR A 142 10.93 11.22 26.03
C THR A 142 9.96 11.68 27.12
N GLU A 143 9.65 12.98 27.14
CA GLU A 143 8.56 13.51 27.97
C GLU A 143 7.19 13.40 27.29
N LYS A 144 7.20 13.45 25.96
CA LYS A 144 5.98 13.41 25.13
C LYS A 144 6.18 12.54 23.90
N LEU A 145 5.26 11.61 23.67
CA LEU A 145 5.17 10.81 22.46
C LEU A 145 3.90 11.20 21.69
N VAL A 146 4.06 11.65 20.47
CA VAL A 146 2.94 12.10 19.64
C VAL A 146 2.66 11.08 18.53
N LEU A 147 1.45 10.54 18.52
CA LEU A 147 0.97 9.64 17.47
C LEU A 147 0.38 10.47 16.32
N VAL A 148 1.04 10.42 15.18
CA VAL A 148 0.63 11.10 13.94
C VAL A 148 0.29 10.04 12.89
N HIS A 149 -0.46 10.44 11.86
CA HIS A 149 -0.89 9.54 10.78
C HIS A 149 -1.77 8.37 11.27
N GLY A 150 -2.85 8.09 10.55
CA GLY A 150 -3.84 7.07 10.90
C GLY A 150 -5.18 7.63 11.38
N SER A 151 -6.19 6.78 11.45
CA SER A 151 -7.52 7.16 11.92
C SER A 151 -7.52 7.52 13.41
N VAL A 152 -8.49 8.32 13.84
CA VAL A 152 -8.66 8.67 15.26
C VAL A 152 -8.81 7.42 16.13
N VAL A 153 -9.56 6.43 15.65
CA VAL A 153 -9.78 5.16 16.35
C VAL A 153 -8.48 4.39 16.51
N ALA A 154 -7.69 4.26 15.44
CA ALA A 154 -6.41 3.54 15.47
C ALA A 154 -5.41 4.23 16.42
N LYS A 155 -5.29 5.56 16.34
CA LYS A 155 -4.40 6.32 17.22
C LYS A 155 -4.79 6.21 18.69
N ASN A 156 -6.08 6.28 19.02
CA ASN A 156 -6.54 6.14 20.39
C ASN A 156 -6.31 4.70 20.92
N SER A 157 -6.52 3.69 20.08
CA SER A 157 -6.24 2.31 20.47
C SER A 157 -4.76 2.08 20.79
N ILE A 158 -3.84 2.53 19.93
CA ILE A 158 -2.39 2.45 20.18
C ILE A 158 -1.98 3.26 21.41
N LYS A 159 -2.60 4.43 21.63
CA LYS A 159 -2.34 5.27 22.81
C LYS A 159 -2.64 4.55 24.11
N GLU A 160 -3.75 3.83 24.21
CA GLU A 160 -4.10 3.11 25.44
C GLU A 160 -3.15 1.93 25.68
N ASP A 161 -2.80 1.17 24.64
CA ASP A 161 -1.80 0.10 24.77
C ASP A 161 -0.41 0.62 25.17
N LEU A 162 0.00 1.74 24.61
CA LEU A 162 1.27 2.37 24.98
C LEU A 162 1.29 2.81 26.43
N LYS A 163 0.21 3.39 26.93
CA LYS A 163 0.11 3.76 28.36
C LYS A 163 0.30 2.55 29.27
N GLU A 164 -0.33 1.42 28.89
CA GLU A 164 -0.19 0.18 29.65
C GLU A 164 1.25 -0.36 29.60
N ALA A 165 1.85 -0.39 28.40
CA ALA A 165 3.23 -0.85 28.23
C ALA A 165 4.25 0.02 28.97
N ILE A 166 4.12 1.36 28.88
CA ILE A 166 4.95 2.34 29.57
C ILE A 166 4.87 2.16 31.10
N SER A 167 3.66 1.94 31.61
CA SER A 167 3.45 1.72 33.05
C SER A 167 4.13 0.44 33.55
N LYS A 168 4.12 -0.62 32.76
CA LYS A 168 4.84 -1.88 33.07
C LYS A 168 6.35 -1.72 33.12
N GLU A 169 6.90 -0.78 32.35
CA GLU A 169 8.34 -0.45 32.34
C GLU A 169 8.75 0.60 33.40
N ASN A 170 7.84 0.99 34.31
CA ASN A 170 8.05 2.03 35.30
C ASN A 170 8.49 3.38 34.70
N LYS A 171 8.08 3.66 33.45
CA LYS A 171 8.28 4.94 32.77
C LYS A 171 7.05 5.83 32.90
N SER A 172 7.24 7.13 32.78
CA SER A 172 6.16 8.10 32.80
C SER A 172 6.42 9.18 31.76
N PHE A 173 5.67 9.12 30.67
CA PHE A 173 5.64 10.19 29.67
C PHE A 173 4.25 10.30 29.03
N LYS A 174 3.96 11.45 28.45
CA LYS A 174 2.64 11.75 27.91
C LYS A 174 2.50 11.20 26.50
N VAL A 175 1.50 10.31 26.26
CA VAL A 175 1.14 9.86 24.92
C VAL A 175 -0.03 10.70 24.38
N ILE A 176 0.15 11.32 23.24
CA ILE A 176 -0.80 12.24 22.61
C ILE A 176 -1.23 11.67 21.26
N ALA A 177 -2.51 11.35 21.08
CA ALA A 177 -3.08 11.07 19.76
C ALA A 177 -3.43 12.40 19.08
N SER A 178 -2.72 12.74 18.00
CA SER A 178 -2.95 13.99 17.28
C SER A 178 -4.31 13.99 16.57
N SER A 179 -4.93 15.18 16.49
CA SER A 179 -6.07 15.45 15.62
C SER A 179 -5.69 16.52 14.58
N LYS A 180 -6.56 16.68 13.59
CA LYS A 180 -6.40 17.76 12.61
C LYS A 180 -6.43 19.12 13.36
N ASP A 181 -5.56 20.02 12.96
CA ASP A 181 -5.41 21.38 13.52
C ASP A 181 -5.00 21.43 15.02
N MET A 182 -4.54 20.31 15.60
CA MET A 182 -4.00 20.31 16.97
C MET A 182 -2.62 20.96 17.01
N VAL A 183 -2.47 21.94 17.87
CA VAL A 183 -1.17 22.55 18.21
C VAL A 183 -0.60 21.85 19.44
N ILE A 184 0.64 21.37 19.34
CA ILE A 184 1.34 20.67 20.43
C ILE A 184 2.59 21.48 20.76
N TYR A 185 2.65 21.97 21.98
CA TYR A 185 3.86 22.63 22.50
C TYR A 185 4.81 21.56 23.04
N LEU A 186 6.01 21.52 22.51
CA LEU A 186 7.10 20.62 22.90
C LEU A 186 7.83 21.15 24.12
#